data_cedd8f758d786182308991575e164beb
#
_entry.id   cedd8f758d786182308991575e164beb
#
_cell.length_a   1.000
_cell.length_b   1.000
_cell.length_c   1.000
_cell.angle_alpha   90.00
_cell.angle_beta   90.00
_cell.angle_gamma   90.00
#
_symmetry.space_group_name_H-M   'P 1'
#
loop_
_entity.id
_entity.type
_entity.pdbx_description
1 polymer ?
#
loop_
_entity_poly.entity_id
_entity_poly.type
_entity_poly.pdbx_seq_one_letter_code
_entity_poly.pdbx_strand_id
1 'polypeptide(L)'
;MNKKEFILDSLIDDDEAFTQIVEYFELVAEIEISSEEIKILISEMLEEGYITINYSWKNEYNEYPYSLTEKGRKAWENIQE
;
A
#
# COMPACT_ATOMS: atom_id res chain seq x y z
N MET A 1 -12.52 3.59 6.70
CA MET A 1 -11.09 3.18 6.85
C MET A 1 -10.21 4.42 6.96
N ASN A 2 -9.12 4.32 7.71
CA ASN A 2 -8.12 5.37 7.72
C ASN A 2 -7.17 5.21 6.52
N LYS A 3 -6.24 6.16 6.34
CA LYS A 3 -5.38 6.17 5.16
C LYS A 3 -4.45 4.96 5.08
N LYS A 4 -3.90 4.48 6.22
CA LYS A 4 -3.06 3.28 6.23
C LYS A 4 -3.87 2.04 5.84
N GLU A 5 -5.12 1.98 6.28
CA GLU A 5 -6.01 0.86 5.93
C GLU A 5 -6.31 0.83 4.44
N PHE A 6 -6.44 2.00 3.79
CA PHE A 6 -6.58 2.05 2.34
C PHE A 6 -5.34 1.53 1.63
N ILE A 7 -4.14 1.76 2.19
CA ILE A 7 -2.92 1.19 1.61
C ILE A 7 -2.95 -0.33 1.71
N LEU A 8 -3.37 -0.88 2.86
CA LEU A 8 -3.54 -2.34 2.99
C LEU A 8 -4.51 -2.86 1.93
N ASP A 9 -5.62 -2.18 1.75
CA ASP A 9 -6.65 -2.56 0.78
C ASP A 9 -6.10 -2.56 -0.65
N SER A 10 -5.26 -1.61 -0.98
CA SER A 10 -4.65 -1.52 -2.31
C SER A 10 -3.73 -2.70 -2.62
N LEU A 11 -3.23 -3.39 -1.59
CA LEU A 11 -2.24 -4.46 -1.73
C LEU A 11 -2.82 -5.87 -1.53
N ILE A 12 -4.11 -5.98 -1.19
CA ILE A 12 -4.66 -7.28 -0.82
C ILE A 12 -4.74 -8.26 -1.98
N ASP A 13 -5.06 -7.81 -3.17
CA ASP A 13 -5.21 -8.68 -4.34
C ASP A 13 -3.90 -8.85 -5.10
N ASP A 14 -3.10 -7.79 -5.21
CA ASP A 14 -1.85 -7.79 -5.95
C ASP A 14 -0.82 -6.90 -5.28
N ASP A 15 0.45 -7.21 -5.51
CA ASP A 15 1.53 -6.31 -5.12
C ASP A 15 1.46 -5.06 -6.00
N GLU A 16 1.62 -3.90 -5.39
CA GLU A 16 1.53 -2.63 -6.09
C GLU A 16 2.71 -1.74 -5.72
N ALA A 17 3.24 -1.01 -6.71
CA ALA A 17 4.31 -0.05 -6.48
C ALA A 17 3.72 1.31 -6.10
N PHE A 18 4.59 2.27 -5.79
CA PHE A 18 4.18 3.60 -5.34
C PHE A 18 3.18 4.27 -6.30
N THR A 19 3.48 4.28 -7.60
CA THR A 19 2.59 4.92 -8.58
C THR A 19 1.20 4.30 -8.59
N GLN A 20 1.10 2.96 -8.50
CA GLN A 20 -0.20 2.28 -8.45
C GLN A 20 -0.95 2.59 -7.17
N ILE A 21 -0.25 2.73 -6.05
CA ILE A 21 -0.89 3.11 -4.79
C ILE A 21 -1.46 4.53 -4.88
N VAL A 22 -0.72 5.46 -5.48
CA VAL A 22 -1.22 6.82 -5.74
C VAL A 22 -2.49 6.77 -6.58
N GLU A 23 -2.47 5.99 -7.66
CA GLU A 23 -3.63 5.81 -8.53
C GLU A 23 -4.82 5.20 -7.79
N TYR A 24 -4.56 4.25 -6.88
CA TYR A 24 -5.61 3.66 -6.06
C TYR A 24 -6.34 4.71 -5.23
N PHE A 25 -5.60 5.61 -4.57
CA PHE A 25 -6.22 6.68 -3.80
C PHE A 25 -7.03 7.62 -4.68
N GLU A 26 -6.55 7.90 -5.88
CA GLU A 26 -7.19 8.82 -6.81
C GLU A 26 -8.43 8.22 -7.47
N LEU A 27 -8.32 6.97 -7.97
CA LEU A 27 -9.33 6.38 -8.84
C LEU A 27 -10.27 5.40 -8.12
N VAL A 28 -9.83 4.76 -7.05
CA VAL A 28 -10.62 3.74 -6.35
C VAL A 28 -11.17 4.26 -5.03
N ALA A 29 -10.30 4.71 -4.14
CA ALA A 29 -10.70 5.24 -2.84
C ALA A 29 -11.33 6.63 -2.95
N GLU A 30 -10.94 7.36 -3.98
CA GLU A 30 -11.41 8.74 -4.23
C GLU A 30 -11.17 9.64 -3.01
N ILE A 31 -9.95 9.51 -2.45
CA ILE A 31 -9.51 10.31 -1.30
C ILE A 31 -8.42 11.24 -1.74
N GLU A 32 -8.58 12.52 -1.42
CA GLU A 32 -7.56 13.51 -1.70
C GLU A 32 -6.42 13.37 -0.71
N ILE A 33 -5.23 13.04 -1.22
CA ILE A 33 -4.03 12.84 -0.44
C ILE A 33 -2.82 13.17 -1.32
N SER A 34 -1.80 13.79 -0.74
CA SER A 34 -0.59 14.12 -1.49
C SER A 34 0.32 12.90 -1.65
N SER A 35 1.13 12.91 -2.71
CA SER A 35 2.15 11.88 -2.92
C SER A 35 3.12 11.82 -1.75
N GLU A 36 3.47 12.97 -1.18
CA GLU A 36 4.38 13.05 -0.04
C GLU A 36 3.79 12.36 1.19
N GLU A 37 2.51 12.55 1.44
CA GLU A 37 1.85 11.88 2.56
C GLU A 37 1.81 10.37 2.35
N ILE A 38 1.56 9.92 1.12
CA ILE A 38 1.58 8.48 0.79
C ILE A 38 2.96 7.90 1.05
N LYS A 39 4.03 8.59 0.66
CA LYS A 39 5.40 8.15 0.93
C LYS A 39 5.67 8.00 2.43
N ILE A 40 5.21 8.95 3.23
CA ILE A 40 5.37 8.91 4.68
C ILE A 40 4.65 7.70 5.26
N LEU A 41 3.39 7.47 4.84
CA LEU A 41 2.60 6.35 5.32
C LEU A 41 3.24 5.00 4.95
N ILE A 42 3.73 4.88 3.72
CA ILE A 42 4.43 3.67 3.26
C ILE A 42 5.67 3.42 4.12
N SER A 43 6.48 4.46 4.38
CA SER A 43 7.66 4.34 5.21
C SER A 43 7.32 3.86 6.62
N GLU A 44 6.26 4.41 7.21
CA GLU A 44 5.80 4.00 8.54
C GLU A 44 5.34 2.54 8.53
N MET A 45 4.61 2.14 7.50
CA MET A 45 4.09 0.77 7.41
C MET A 45 5.20 -0.25 7.15
N LEU A 46 6.24 0.13 6.42
CA LEU A 46 7.44 -0.71 6.26
C LEU A 46 8.11 -0.91 7.62
N GLU A 47 8.29 0.17 8.37
CA GLU A 47 8.91 0.12 9.69
C GLU A 47 8.07 -0.68 10.69
N GLU A 48 6.75 -0.54 10.61
CA GLU A 48 5.82 -1.26 11.48
C GLU A 48 5.64 -2.72 11.10
N GLY A 49 6.13 -3.12 9.93
CA GLY A 49 6.07 -4.52 9.49
C GLY A 49 4.77 -4.95 8.85
N TYR A 50 3.92 -4.01 8.44
CA TYR A 50 2.67 -4.33 7.75
C TYR A 50 2.87 -4.64 6.28
N ILE A 51 3.89 -4.06 5.67
CA ILE A 51 4.22 -4.26 4.26
C ILE A 51 5.72 -4.48 4.13
N THR A 52 6.13 -5.03 3.00
CA THR A 52 7.54 -5.22 2.66
C THR A 52 7.74 -4.89 1.19
N ILE A 53 9.01 -4.71 0.79
CA ILE A 53 9.33 -4.46 -0.62
C ILE A 53 9.57 -5.79 -1.32
N ASN A 54 8.92 -5.99 -2.46
CA ASN A 54 9.15 -7.17 -3.30
C ASN A 54 10.17 -6.79 -4.38
N TYR A 55 11.38 -7.34 -4.28
CA TYR A 55 12.48 -7.03 -5.19
C TYR A 55 12.48 -7.93 -6.44
N SER A 56 11.48 -8.78 -6.63
CA SER A 56 11.49 -9.75 -7.72
C SER A 56 11.13 -9.15 -9.09
N TRP A 57 10.44 -8.01 -9.11
CA TRP A 57 10.08 -7.34 -10.36
C TRP A 57 9.91 -5.85 -10.15
N LYS A 58 9.91 -5.10 -11.25
CA LYS A 58 9.67 -3.66 -11.24
C LYS A 58 8.55 -3.34 -12.23
N ASN A 59 7.80 -2.28 -11.94
CA ASN A 59 6.77 -1.80 -12.86
C ASN A 59 7.40 -0.97 -14.01
N GLU A 60 6.55 -0.44 -14.87
CA GLU A 60 6.97 0.39 -16.02
C GLU A 60 7.67 1.69 -15.62
N TYR A 61 7.53 2.12 -14.37
CA TYR A 61 8.17 3.32 -13.83
C TYR A 61 9.46 3.00 -13.09
N ASN A 62 9.95 1.76 -13.22
CA ASN A 62 11.18 1.30 -12.57
C ASN A 62 11.08 1.31 -11.04
N GLU A 63 9.88 1.05 -10.52
CA GLU A 63 9.61 0.98 -9.07
C GLU A 63 9.43 -0.46 -8.64
N TYR A 64 9.97 -0.81 -7.47
CA TYR A 64 9.68 -2.11 -6.84
C TYR A 64 8.30 -2.04 -6.18
N PRO A 65 7.50 -3.10 -6.27
CA PRO A 65 6.20 -3.12 -5.61
C PRO A 65 6.32 -3.45 -4.13
N TYR A 66 5.26 -3.14 -3.41
CA TYR A 66 5.11 -3.52 -2.00
C TYR A 66 4.17 -4.70 -1.92
N SER A 67 4.41 -5.56 -0.92
CA SER A 67 3.56 -6.73 -0.63
C SER A 67 3.08 -6.64 0.80
N LEU A 68 1.90 -7.19 1.07
CA LEU A 68 1.45 -7.36 2.45
C LEU A 68 2.29 -8.44 3.13
N THR A 69 2.67 -8.18 4.38
CA THR A 69 3.20 -9.22 5.26
C THR A 69 2.01 -9.98 5.85
N GLU A 70 2.29 -11.05 6.60
CA GLU A 70 1.23 -11.74 7.35
C GLU A 70 0.54 -10.79 8.32
N LYS A 71 1.31 -9.93 8.99
CA LYS A 71 0.78 -8.92 9.90
C LYS A 71 -0.15 -7.95 9.16
N GLY A 72 0.25 -7.52 7.97
CA GLY A 72 -0.56 -6.63 7.14
C GLY A 72 -1.86 -7.29 6.70
N ARG A 73 -1.79 -8.55 6.29
CA ARG A 73 -2.99 -9.30 5.89
C ARG A 73 -3.97 -9.46 7.05
N LYS A 74 -3.47 -9.77 8.23
CA LYS A 74 -4.32 -9.89 9.42
C LYS A 74 -4.96 -8.56 9.79
N ALA A 75 -4.20 -7.47 9.69
CA ALA A 75 -4.74 -6.14 9.93
C ALA A 75 -5.87 -5.81 8.96
N TRP A 76 -5.70 -6.13 7.67
CA TRP A 76 -6.74 -5.94 6.67
C TRP A 76 -7.99 -6.79 6.98
N GLU A 77 -7.79 -8.06 7.36
CA GLU A 77 -8.91 -8.95 7.71
C GLU A 77 -9.73 -8.39 8.87
N ASN A 78 -9.08 -7.80 9.86
CA ASN A 78 -9.77 -7.18 11.00
C ASN A 78 -10.64 -5.99 10.58
N ILE A 79 -10.25 -5.26 9.55
CA ILE A 79 -11.03 -4.15 9.01
C ILE A 79 -12.34 -4.66 8.39
N GLN A 80 -12.30 -5.85 7.78
CA GLN A 80 -13.43 -6.42 7.07
C GLN A 80 -14.47 -7.07 8.00
N GLU A 81 -14.15 -7.25 9.26
CA GLU A 81 -15.05 -7.84 10.24
C GLU A 81 -16.18 -6.90 10.71
#